data_edb6a01c20887d1200d151da29f6545b
#
_entry.id   edb6a01c20887d1200d151da29f6545b
#
_cell.length_a   1.000
_cell.length_b   1.000
_cell.length_c   1.000
_cell.angle_alpha   90.00
_cell.angle_beta   90.00
_cell.angle_gamma   90.00
#
_symmetry.space_group_name_H-M   'P 1'
#
loop_
_entity.id
_entity.type
_entity.pdbx_description
1 polymer ?
#
loop_
_entity_poly.entity_id
_entity_poly.type
_entity_poly.pdbx_seq_one_letter_code
_entity_poly.pdbx_strand_id
1 'polypeptide(L)'
;VEIAELAMDFVKKHTDIPIVLDPVLVCKESHDVEVSALREELLKFFPYATIITPNLVEAELLAQKSIQNLEDMKAVAKELYDLGAQHVVIKGGNRFSQELAVDVFYDGQDFHILESPVLSQNNVGAGCTFASSIASQLLLDQPVLEAVKEAKEFVYQAILHSDQYGVKQNYDQS
;
A
#
# COMPACT_ATOMS: atom_id res chain seq x y z
N VAL A 1 21.37 0.49 6.24
CA VAL A 1 21.46 1.66 7.16
C VAL A 1 21.74 2.92 6.36
N GLU A 2 22.82 2.97 5.60
CA GLU A 2 23.25 4.19 4.87
C GLU A 2 22.21 4.70 3.86
N ILE A 3 21.52 3.82 3.09
CA ILE A 3 20.46 4.20 2.15
C ILE A 3 19.25 4.75 2.89
N ALA A 4 18.84 4.14 4.02
CA ALA A 4 17.73 4.61 4.82
C ALA A 4 18.00 6.00 5.44
N GLU A 5 19.22 6.26 5.85
CA GLU A 5 19.63 7.58 6.35
C GLU A 5 19.56 8.66 5.26
N LEU A 6 20.04 8.35 4.05
CA LEU A 6 19.94 9.27 2.90
C LEU A 6 18.49 9.55 2.52
N ALA A 7 17.64 8.50 2.49
CA ALA A 7 16.21 8.64 2.22
C ALA A 7 15.53 9.49 3.31
N MET A 8 15.86 9.26 4.58
CA MET A 8 15.33 10.05 5.70
C MET A 8 15.73 11.53 5.60
N ASP A 9 16.98 11.80 5.25
CA ASP A 9 17.45 13.19 5.03
C ASP A 9 16.72 13.87 3.88
N PHE A 10 16.40 13.11 2.82
CA PHE A 10 15.62 13.62 1.70
C PHE A 10 14.20 13.99 2.13
N VAL A 11 13.44 13.06 2.76
CA VAL A 11 12.05 13.32 3.15
C VAL A 11 11.93 14.45 4.19
N LYS A 12 12.91 14.61 5.08
CA LYS A 12 12.96 15.72 6.04
C LYS A 12 13.15 17.09 5.37
N LYS A 13 13.85 17.13 4.24
CA LYS A 13 14.11 18.37 3.48
C LYS A 13 12.96 18.73 2.53
N HIS A 14 12.13 17.77 2.17
CA HIS A 14 11.08 17.91 1.16
C HIS A 14 9.69 17.56 1.75
N THR A 15 9.30 18.27 2.81
CA THR A 15 8.02 18.08 3.50
C THR A 15 6.81 18.63 2.72
N ASP A 16 7.05 19.33 1.63
CA ASP A 16 6.08 19.95 0.73
C ASP A 16 5.64 19.03 -0.41
N ILE A 17 6.31 17.89 -0.59
CA ILE A 17 5.95 16.91 -1.62
C ILE A 17 5.20 15.71 -1.00
N PRO A 18 4.21 15.14 -1.71
CA PRO A 18 3.54 13.94 -1.25
C PRO A 18 4.48 12.73 -1.30
N ILE A 19 4.46 11.92 -0.25
CA ILE A 19 5.28 10.71 -0.11
C ILE A 19 4.36 9.51 0.00
N VAL A 20 4.46 8.57 -0.95
CA VAL A 20 3.82 7.26 -0.90
C VAL A 20 4.84 6.24 -0.42
N LEU A 21 4.58 5.63 0.72
CA LEU A 21 5.44 4.60 1.30
C LEU A 21 4.83 3.21 1.07
N ASP A 22 5.43 2.43 0.18
CA ASP A 22 5.09 1.01 -0.02
C ASP A 22 6.03 0.15 0.84
N PRO A 23 5.57 -0.40 1.99
CA PRO A 23 6.44 -1.01 2.98
C PRO A 23 6.74 -2.47 2.64
N VAL A 24 7.57 -2.71 1.65
CA VAL A 24 7.98 -4.06 1.24
C VAL A 24 8.82 -4.72 2.32
N LEU A 25 8.17 -5.47 3.22
CA LEU A 25 8.80 -6.13 4.39
C LEU A 25 9.19 -7.58 4.12
N VAL A 26 8.57 -8.25 3.16
CA VAL A 26 8.76 -9.69 2.94
C VAL A 26 9.53 -9.94 1.67
N CYS A 27 10.83 -10.20 1.80
CA CYS A 27 11.59 -10.98 0.82
C CYS A 27 11.57 -12.44 1.23
N LYS A 28 11.49 -13.36 0.27
CA LYS A 28 11.35 -14.82 0.47
C LYS A 28 12.45 -15.49 1.34
N GLU A 29 13.45 -14.75 1.79
CA GLU A 29 14.65 -15.23 2.50
C GLU A 29 14.95 -14.45 3.80
N SER A 30 14.01 -13.64 4.32
CA SER A 30 14.25 -12.81 5.52
C SER A 30 14.09 -13.64 6.81
N HIS A 31 15.06 -13.52 7.71
CA HIS A 31 14.97 -14.06 9.08
C HIS A 31 14.20 -13.08 9.98
N ASP A 32 13.50 -13.59 11.01
CA ASP A 32 12.65 -12.79 11.93
C ASP A 32 13.34 -11.56 12.54
N VAL A 33 14.64 -11.66 12.81
CA VAL A 33 15.43 -10.54 13.36
C VAL A 33 15.63 -9.42 12.34
N GLU A 34 15.81 -9.75 11.07
CA GLU A 34 15.96 -8.76 9.99
C GLU A 34 14.63 -8.05 9.72
N VAL A 35 13.51 -8.76 9.79
CA VAL A 35 12.17 -8.21 9.63
C VAL A 35 11.86 -7.20 10.74
N SER A 36 12.21 -7.49 11.99
CA SER A 36 12.01 -6.58 13.13
C SER A 36 12.82 -5.29 12.98
N ALA A 37 14.08 -5.38 12.59
CA ALA A 37 14.93 -4.23 12.36
C ALA A 37 14.43 -3.37 11.18
N LEU A 38 13.99 -4.00 10.09
CA LEU A 38 13.42 -3.30 8.94
C LEU A 38 12.10 -2.61 9.30
N ARG A 39 11.24 -3.25 10.10
CA ARG A 39 10.03 -2.64 10.62
C ARG A 39 10.33 -1.34 11.38
N GLU A 40 11.27 -1.38 12.32
CA GLU A 40 11.64 -0.20 13.10
C GLU A 40 12.16 0.95 12.22
N GLU A 41 12.94 0.62 11.19
CA GLU A 41 13.40 1.63 10.23
C GLU A 41 12.23 2.22 9.42
N LEU A 42 11.30 1.39 8.93
CA LEU A 42 10.13 1.85 8.18
C LEU A 42 9.22 2.75 9.01
N LEU A 43 9.00 2.42 10.28
CA LEU A 43 8.18 3.25 11.18
C LEU A 43 8.71 4.68 11.35
N LYS A 44 10.01 4.91 11.20
CA LYS A 44 10.59 6.26 11.23
C LYS A 44 10.13 7.15 10.07
N PHE A 45 9.70 6.54 8.94
CA PHE A 45 9.20 7.27 7.78
C PHE A 45 7.70 7.60 7.87
N PHE A 46 6.94 6.94 8.75
CA PHE A 46 5.50 7.12 8.85
C PHE A 46 5.06 8.58 9.04
N PRO A 47 5.68 9.39 9.92
CA PRO A 47 5.30 10.80 10.10
C PRO A 47 5.50 11.67 8.86
N TYR A 48 6.28 11.21 7.89
CA TYR A 48 6.53 11.91 6.63
C TYR A 48 5.71 11.37 5.47
N ALA A 49 5.09 10.19 5.65
CA ALA A 49 4.30 9.55 4.60
C ALA A 49 2.92 10.19 4.49
N THR A 50 2.59 10.70 3.29
CA THR A 50 1.23 11.12 2.95
C THR A 50 0.28 9.93 2.99
N ILE A 51 0.75 8.76 2.53
CA ILE A 51 0.02 7.50 2.58
C ILE A 51 0.98 6.31 2.64
N ILE A 52 0.60 5.29 3.39
CA ILE A 52 1.27 3.98 3.39
C ILE A 52 0.37 2.93 2.73
N THR A 53 0.97 1.97 2.01
CA THR A 53 0.23 1.01 1.16
C THR A 53 0.54 -0.47 1.46
N PRO A 54 0.54 -0.92 2.73
CA PRO A 54 0.85 -2.29 3.06
C PRO A 54 -0.16 -3.29 2.48
N ASN A 55 0.28 -4.47 2.11
CA ASN A 55 -0.60 -5.64 1.98
C ASN A 55 -0.93 -6.22 3.36
N LEU A 56 -1.81 -7.24 3.43
CA LEU A 56 -2.24 -7.83 4.71
C LEU A 56 -1.08 -8.35 5.55
N VAL A 57 -0.13 -9.06 4.94
CA VAL A 57 1.03 -9.62 5.66
C VAL A 57 1.93 -8.51 6.20
N GLU A 58 2.19 -7.50 5.40
CA GLU A 58 2.96 -6.32 5.81
C GLU A 58 2.25 -5.55 6.91
N ALA A 59 0.93 -5.38 6.82
CA ALA A 59 0.13 -4.71 7.85
C ALA A 59 0.15 -5.48 9.18
N GLU A 60 0.03 -6.82 9.14
CA GLU A 60 0.17 -7.69 10.32
C GLU A 60 1.55 -7.55 10.98
N LEU A 61 2.61 -7.52 10.17
CA LEU A 61 3.99 -7.35 10.67
C LEU A 61 4.23 -5.94 11.24
N LEU A 62 3.74 -4.91 10.58
CA LEU A 62 3.88 -3.52 11.03
C LEU A 62 3.13 -3.27 12.34
N ALA A 63 1.90 -3.74 12.46
CA ALA A 63 1.08 -3.58 13.66
C ALA A 63 1.37 -4.64 14.73
N GLN A 64 2.12 -5.70 14.41
CA GLN A 64 2.33 -6.87 15.27
C GLN A 64 1.00 -7.50 15.74
N LYS A 65 0.03 -7.56 14.83
CA LYS A 65 -1.31 -8.11 15.06
C LYS A 65 -1.78 -8.93 13.87
N SER A 66 -2.57 -9.96 14.15
CA SER A 66 -3.19 -10.79 13.12
C SER A 66 -4.47 -10.14 12.60
N ILE A 67 -4.74 -10.31 11.31
CA ILE A 67 -5.94 -9.84 10.62
C ILE A 67 -6.73 -11.07 10.15
N GLN A 68 -7.87 -11.35 10.78
CA GLN A 68 -8.72 -12.50 10.47
C GLN A 68 -9.97 -12.12 9.65
N ASN A 69 -10.38 -10.87 9.72
CA ASN A 69 -11.61 -10.36 9.13
C ASN A 69 -11.49 -8.86 8.81
N LEU A 70 -12.54 -8.29 8.24
CA LEU A 70 -12.58 -6.88 7.85
C LEU A 70 -12.49 -5.93 9.06
N GLU A 71 -13.06 -6.29 10.21
CA GLU A 71 -12.99 -5.44 11.41
C GLU A 71 -11.59 -5.40 12.01
N ASP A 72 -10.86 -6.53 11.99
CA ASP A 72 -9.45 -6.55 12.35
C ASP A 72 -8.62 -5.68 11.38
N MET A 73 -8.94 -5.74 10.09
CA MET A 73 -8.26 -4.93 9.06
C MET A 73 -8.45 -3.43 9.29
N LYS A 74 -9.67 -3.00 9.67
CA LYS A 74 -9.95 -1.60 10.08
C LYS A 74 -9.18 -1.22 11.35
N ALA A 75 -9.19 -2.10 12.36
CA ALA A 75 -8.46 -1.87 13.59
C ALA A 75 -6.95 -1.70 13.36
N VAL A 76 -6.37 -2.54 12.50
CA VAL A 76 -4.96 -2.44 12.11
C VAL A 76 -4.70 -1.17 11.29
N ALA A 77 -5.58 -0.79 10.37
CA ALA A 77 -5.42 0.45 9.61
C ALA A 77 -5.39 1.68 10.54
N LYS A 78 -6.27 1.71 11.55
CA LYS A 78 -6.27 2.76 12.58
C LYS A 78 -4.96 2.77 13.38
N GLU A 79 -4.47 1.61 13.78
CA GLU A 79 -3.22 1.51 14.54
C GLU A 79 -2.02 1.99 13.73
N LEU A 80 -1.93 1.63 12.45
CA LEU A 80 -0.88 2.12 11.56
C LEU A 80 -0.96 3.65 11.37
N TYR A 81 -2.16 4.21 11.33
CA TYR A 81 -2.37 5.66 11.35
C TYR A 81 -1.85 6.28 12.66
N ASP A 82 -2.19 5.69 13.80
CA ASP A 82 -1.76 6.17 15.14
C ASP A 82 -0.22 6.08 15.31
N LEU A 83 0.47 5.24 14.52
CA LEU A 83 1.93 5.18 14.43
C LEU A 83 2.55 6.33 13.61
N GLY A 84 1.73 7.20 13.02
CA GLY A 84 2.17 8.47 12.44
C GLY A 84 1.86 8.70 10.96
N ALA A 85 1.40 7.69 10.23
CA ALA A 85 1.04 7.86 8.81
C ALA A 85 -0.19 8.78 8.67
N GLN A 86 -0.19 9.67 7.66
CA GLN A 86 -1.32 10.59 7.45
C GLN A 86 -2.55 9.89 6.86
N HIS A 87 -2.35 8.88 6.03
CA HIS A 87 -3.40 8.01 5.49
C HIS A 87 -2.86 6.58 5.40
N VAL A 88 -3.76 5.62 5.47
CA VAL A 88 -3.43 4.20 5.38
C VAL A 88 -4.33 3.53 4.35
N VAL A 89 -3.78 2.75 3.43
CA VAL A 89 -4.54 1.80 2.64
C VAL A 89 -3.96 0.40 2.79
N ILE A 90 -4.71 -0.52 3.37
CA ILE A 90 -4.33 -1.93 3.46
C ILE A 90 -4.90 -2.66 2.25
N LYS A 91 -4.02 -3.31 1.48
CA LYS A 91 -4.40 -4.12 0.32
C LYS A 91 -4.80 -5.52 0.80
N GLY A 92 -6.10 -5.81 0.83
CA GLY A 92 -6.63 -7.09 1.33
C GLY A 92 -6.62 -8.21 0.29
N GLY A 93 -6.61 -7.86 -0.99
CA GLY A 93 -6.72 -8.85 -2.06
C GLY A 93 -7.99 -9.70 -1.88
N ASN A 94 -7.90 -10.98 -2.22
CA ASN A 94 -9.01 -11.92 -2.14
C ASN A 94 -9.06 -12.76 -0.84
N ARG A 95 -8.38 -12.31 0.23
CA ARG A 95 -8.26 -13.11 1.47
C ARG A 95 -9.62 -13.38 2.14
N PHE A 96 -10.56 -12.45 2.05
CA PHE A 96 -11.85 -12.53 2.72
C PHE A 96 -13.01 -12.85 1.78
N SER A 97 -12.78 -12.89 0.47
CA SER A 97 -13.77 -13.23 -0.54
C SER A 97 -13.09 -13.85 -1.75
N GLN A 98 -13.74 -14.84 -2.34
CA GLN A 98 -13.27 -15.45 -3.59
C GLN A 98 -13.66 -14.61 -4.83
N GLU A 99 -14.64 -13.72 -4.68
CA GLU A 99 -15.21 -12.93 -5.76
C GLU A 99 -14.69 -11.49 -5.76
N LEU A 100 -14.39 -10.95 -4.57
CA LEU A 100 -14.00 -9.54 -4.39
C LEU A 100 -12.63 -9.41 -3.75
N ALA A 101 -11.80 -8.58 -4.35
CA ALA A 101 -10.59 -8.03 -3.75
C ALA A 101 -10.96 -6.78 -2.95
N VAL A 102 -10.72 -6.83 -1.64
CA VAL A 102 -11.17 -5.81 -0.69
C VAL A 102 -9.97 -5.08 -0.08
N ASP A 103 -9.94 -3.76 -0.23
CA ASP A 103 -8.95 -2.90 0.42
C ASP A 103 -9.65 -1.97 1.42
N VAL A 104 -8.94 -1.59 2.48
CA VAL A 104 -9.42 -0.64 3.49
C VAL A 104 -8.58 0.60 3.46
N PHE A 105 -9.18 1.74 3.17
CA PHE A 105 -8.58 3.06 3.29
C PHE A 105 -9.05 3.73 4.59
N TYR A 106 -8.14 4.38 5.29
CA TYR A 106 -8.42 5.15 6.51
C TYR A 106 -7.72 6.52 6.44
N ASP A 107 -8.48 7.59 6.67
CA ASP A 107 -8.01 8.98 6.60
C ASP A 107 -7.80 9.64 7.97
N GLY A 108 -7.96 8.86 9.05
CA GLY A 108 -7.91 9.34 10.43
C GLY A 108 -9.28 9.65 11.04
N GLN A 109 -10.34 9.66 10.22
CA GLN A 109 -11.73 9.87 10.64
C GLN A 109 -12.64 8.74 10.15
N ASP A 110 -12.64 8.50 8.83
CA ASP A 110 -13.54 7.56 8.18
C ASP A 110 -12.80 6.39 7.53
N PHE A 111 -13.46 5.23 7.54
CA PHE A 111 -13.03 4.06 6.78
C PHE A 111 -13.77 3.98 5.45
N HIS A 112 -13.03 3.78 4.38
CA HIS A 112 -13.58 3.53 3.05
C HIS A 112 -13.18 2.12 2.60
N ILE A 113 -14.19 1.32 2.26
CA ILE A 113 -13.98 -0.03 1.74
C ILE A 113 -13.97 0.07 0.21
N LEU A 114 -12.89 -0.38 -0.39
CA LEU A 114 -12.70 -0.36 -1.84
C LEU A 114 -12.71 -1.78 -2.35
N GLU A 115 -13.64 -2.08 -3.26
CA GLU A 115 -13.84 -3.41 -3.79
C GLU A 115 -13.61 -3.45 -5.30
N SER A 116 -13.09 -4.55 -5.79
CA SER A 116 -13.02 -4.88 -7.21
C SER A 116 -13.17 -6.39 -7.40
N PRO A 117 -13.65 -6.87 -8.56
CA PRO A 117 -13.68 -8.29 -8.83
C PRO A 117 -12.29 -8.92 -8.73
N VAL A 118 -12.21 -10.15 -8.22
CA VAL A 118 -10.98 -10.94 -8.25
C VAL A 118 -10.70 -11.39 -9.67
N LEU A 119 -9.48 -11.20 -10.12
CA LEU A 119 -8.99 -11.64 -11.41
C LEU A 119 -8.07 -12.85 -11.24
N SER A 120 -8.14 -13.79 -12.19
CA SER A 120 -7.30 -15.00 -12.21
C SER A 120 -5.96 -14.79 -12.95
N GLN A 121 -5.78 -13.63 -13.54
CA GLN A 121 -4.61 -13.25 -14.32
C GLN A 121 -3.38 -13.01 -13.45
N ASN A 122 -2.22 -12.87 -14.10
CA ASN A 122 -0.96 -12.63 -13.42
C ASN A 122 -0.95 -11.25 -12.75
N ASN A 123 -0.71 -11.22 -11.44
CA ASN A 123 -0.69 -9.99 -10.64
C ASN A 123 0.71 -9.56 -10.19
N VAL A 124 1.77 -10.15 -10.74
CA VAL A 124 3.14 -9.73 -10.44
C VAL A 124 3.34 -8.26 -10.83
N GLY A 125 3.83 -7.45 -9.88
CA GLY A 125 4.01 -6.01 -10.06
C GLY A 125 2.78 -5.15 -9.69
N ALA A 126 1.63 -5.75 -9.38
CA ALA A 126 0.41 -5.01 -9.04
C ALA A 126 0.59 -4.05 -7.85
N GLY A 127 1.30 -4.47 -6.78
CA GLY A 127 1.54 -3.63 -5.61
C GLY A 127 2.35 -2.38 -5.93
N CYS A 128 3.48 -2.55 -6.62
CA CYS A 128 4.33 -1.43 -7.05
C CYS A 128 3.60 -0.50 -8.02
N THR A 129 2.77 -1.06 -8.92
CA THR A 129 1.94 -0.28 -9.85
C THR A 129 0.91 0.55 -9.07
N PHE A 130 0.30 -0.01 -8.03
CA PHE A 130 -0.65 0.69 -7.17
C PHE A 130 0.00 1.89 -6.47
N ALA A 131 1.13 1.69 -5.79
CA ALA A 131 1.84 2.76 -5.10
C ALA A 131 2.30 3.86 -6.07
N SER A 132 2.84 3.49 -7.25
CA SER A 132 3.28 4.43 -8.27
C SER A 132 2.12 5.22 -8.88
N SER A 133 0.95 4.57 -9.09
CA SER A 133 -0.25 5.24 -9.58
C SER A 133 -0.78 6.25 -8.57
N ILE A 134 -0.83 5.91 -7.27
CA ILE A 134 -1.19 6.88 -6.21
C ILE A 134 -0.26 8.08 -6.26
N ALA A 135 1.06 7.86 -6.31
CA ALA A 135 2.04 8.95 -6.37
C ALA A 135 1.81 9.87 -7.59
N SER A 136 1.50 9.28 -8.74
CA SER A 136 1.20 10.04 -9.97
C SER A 136 -0.06 10.89 -9.81
N GLN A 137 -1.12 10.36 -9.20
CA GLN A 137 -2.37 11.10 -8.97
C GLN A 137 -2.18 12.23 -7.95
N LEU A 138 -1.38 12.01 -6.90
CA LEU A 138 -1.05 13.05 -5.92
C LEU A 138 -0.24 14.20 -6.55
N LEU A 139 0.62 13.92 -7.54
CA LEU A 139 1.31 14.96 -8.31
C LEU A 139 0.36 15.79 -9.19
N LEU A 140 -0.83 15.28 -9.49
CA LEU A 140 -1.90 15.98 -10.20
C LEU A 140 -2.87 16.67 -9.23
N ASP A 141 -2.48 16.86 -7.99
CA ASP A 141 -3.26 17.49 -6.91
C ASP A 141 -4.61 16.79 -6.62
N GLN A 142 -4.73 15.50 -6.91
CA GLN A 142 -5.92 14.75 -6.56
C GLN A 142 -6.00 14.52 -5.04
N PRO A 143 -7.20 14.57 -4.43
CA PRO A 143 -7.40 14.15 -3.05
C PRO A 143 -6.94 12.71 -2.84
N VAL A 144 -6.38 12.40 -1.66
CA VAL A 144 -5.74 11.09 -1.40
C VAL A 144 -6.70 9.93 -1.64
N LEU A 145 -7.96 10.03 -1.19
CA LEU A 145 -8.95 8.97 -1.42
C LEU A 145 -9.22 8.76 -2.92
N GLU A 146 -9.34 9.82 -3.70
CA GLU A 146 -9.56 9.72 -5.14
C GLU A 146 -8.32 9.16 -5.85
N ALA A 147 -7.12 9.56 -5.44
CA ALA A 147 -5.86 8.97 -5.93
C ALA A 147 -5.82 7.46 -5.69
N VAL A 148 -6.28 6.98 -4.53
CA VAL A 148 -6.36 5.55 -4.20
C VAL A 148 -7.39 4.83 -5.05
N LYS A 149 -8.58 5.41 -5.27
CA LYS A 149 -9.63 4.83 -6.13
C LYS A 149 -9.17 4.68 -7.57
N GLU A 150 -8.59 5.73 -8.13
CA GLU A 150 -8.03 5.71 -9.50
C GLU A 150 -6.90 4.69 -9.64
N ALA A 151 -6.02 4.61 -8.64
CA ALA A 151 -4.95 3.61 -8.63
C ALA A 151 -5.50 2.18 -8.58
N LYS A 152 -6.57 1.93 -7.82
CA LYS A 152 -7.22 0.60 -7.74
C LYS A 152 -7.80 0.20 -9.10
N GLU A 153 -8.50 1.11 -9.76
CA GLU A 153 -9.04 0.86 -11.12
C GLU A 153 -7.91 0.63 -12.13
N PHE A 154 -6.87 1.47 -12.10
CA PHE A 154 -5.72 1.31 -12.99
C PHE A 154 -5.05 -0.06 -12.82
N VAL A 155 -4.83 -0.50 -11.58
CA VAL A 155 -4.24 -1.81 -11.28
C VAL A 155 -5.17 -2.95 -11.72
N TYR A 156 -6.48 -2.82 -11.53
CA TYR A 156 -7.44 -3.80 -12.01
C TYR A 156 -7.29 -4.00 -13.52
N GLN A 157 -7.26 -2.93 -14.28
CA GLN A 157 -7.05 -2.97 -15.73
C GLN A 157 -5.66 -3.53 -16.10
N ALA A 158 -4.62 -3.16 -15.37
CA ALA A 158 -3.28 -3.67 -15.60
C ALA A 158 -3.15 -5.19 -15.35
N ILE A 159 -3.89 -5.72 -14.37
CA ILE A 159 -3.99 -7.17 -14.12
C ILE A 159 -4.80 -7.84 -15.24
N LEU A 160 -5.94 -7.26 -15.61
CA LEU A 160 -6.81 -7.80 -16.67
C LEU A 160 -6.05 -8.01 -17.99
N HIS A 161 -5.12 -7.11 -18.31
CA HIS A 161 -4.29 -7.14 -19.51
C HIS A 161 -2.89 -7.75 -19.27
N SER A 162 -2.64 -8.37 -18.11
CA SER A 162 -1.35 -8.96 -17.77
C SER A 162 -0.92 -10.09 -18.73
N ASP A 163 0.37 -10.32 -18.78
CA ASP A 163 0.98 -11.41 -19.54
C ASP A 163 1.82 -12.33 -18.63
N GLN A 164 2.66 -13.18 -19.23
CA GLN A 164 3.52 -14.10 -18.48
C GLN A 164 4.57 -13.40 -17.59
N TYR A 165 4.85 -12.12 -17.81
CA TYR A 165 5.84 -11.35 -17.06
C TYR A 165 5.24 -10.54 -15.90
N GLY A 166 3.94 -10.23 -15.95
CA GLY A 166 3.23 -9.49 -14.90
C GLY A 166 2.16 -8.55 -15.43
N VAL A 167 1.78 -7.57 -14.61
CA VAL A 167 0.77 -6.58 -14.96
C VAL A 167 1.24 -5.69 -16.11
N LYS A 168 0.29 -5.31 -16.99
CA LYS A 168 0.56 -4.50 -18.16
C LYS A 168 0.04 -3.08 -17.96
N GLN A 169 0.97 -2.15 -17.78
CA GLN A 169 0.67 -0.74 -17.50
C GLN A 169 0.37 0.09 -18.78
N ASN A 170 0.71 -0.47 -19.95
CA ASN A 170 0.44 0.15 -21.24
C ASN A 170 -0.54 -0.74 -22.01
N TYR A 171 -1.83 -0.43 -21.94
CA TYR A 171 -2.91 -1.10 -22.67
C TYR A 171 -3.74 -0.06 -23.40
N ASP A 172 -4.22 -0.42 -24.59
CA ASP A 172 -5.09 0.46 -25.37
C ASP A 172 -6.45 0.59 -24.68
N GLN A 173 -6.82 1.81 -24.34
CA GLN A 173 -8.15 2.15 -23.84
C GLN A 173 -9.11 2.28 -25.05
N SER A 174 -9.36 1.17 -25.73
CA SER A 174 -10.31 1.12 -26.86
C SER A 174 -11.69 0.64 -26.40
#